data_3290b51fcab4c2164320742b98435a78
#
_entry.id   3290b51fcab4c2164320742b98435a78
#
_cell.length_a   1.000
_cell.length_b   1.000
_cell.length_c   1.000
_cell.angle_alpha   90.00
_cell.angle_beta   90.00
_cell.angle_gamma   90.00
#
_symmetry.space_group_name_H-M   'P 1'
#
loop_
_entity.id
_entity.type
_entity.pdbx_description
1 polymer ?
#
loop_
_entity_poly.entity_id
_entity_poly.type
_entity_poly.pdbx_seq_one_letter_code
_entity_poly.pdbx_strand_id
1 'polypeptide(L)'
;MIENFKDFLENITLTEAQMKDAKTKYEGVCGCLDRHFYDSSYNEAHKFLFGSYKHRTCVRPIDPEQDVDVLFKIDKDTYEKYKDNPGGLLQEVRNALKDTYTTTDRIKAWGKVVLVNFAEGKHNVEVLPALEQDDNTFLIPNTENGGSWEVFDPRAQVDAFCASNQKTQCLTKKLAKMMKTWVRNTKTLDYSSYILLEDIIKFLDDYYPNGQGKTNFDQIIGEFLTYVHSRVDDEDPRKSHLKTAKTRASNAIEYEKQGKHIEASEEWRKVFGEEFPKSEKNEAKNNCGVFGFKEAPRPWGML
;
A
#
# COMPACT_ATOMS: atom_id res chain seq x y z
N MET A 1 -13.67 -19.62 2.98
CA MET A 1 -13.14 -18.42 2.29
C MET A 1 -12.84 -17.23 3.21
N ILE A 2 -13.68 -16.92 4.21
CA ILE A 2 -13.44 -15.78 5.13
C ILE A 2 -12.06 -15.85 5.82
N GLU A 3 -11.64 -17.03 6.28
CA GLU A 3 -10.35 -17.21 6.93
C GLU A 3 -9.18 -16.96 5.95
N ASN A 4 -9.26 -17.48 4.74
CA ASN A 4 -8.24 -17.24 3.72
C ASN A 4 -8.03 -15.73 3.45
N PHE A 5 -9.09 -14.92 3.46
CA PHE A 5 -8.95 -13.47 3.28
C PHE A 5 -8.37 -12.76 4.50
N LYS A 6 -8.56 -13.28 5.71
CA LYS A 6 -7.87 -12.76 6.91
C LYS A 6 -6.38 -13.05 6.83
N ASP A 7 -6.01 -14.30 6.55
CA ASP A 7 -4.62 -14.73 6.37
C ASP A 7 -3.95 -13.95 5.24
N PHE A 8 -4.67 -13.76 4.12
CA PHE A 8 -4.20 -12.93 3.01
C PHE A 8 -3.89 -11.49 3.46
N LEU A 9 -4.80 -10.84 4.19
CA LEU A 9 -4.56 -9.49 4.72
C LEU A 9 -3.37 -9.44 5.67
N GLU A 10 -3.16 -10.47 6.47
CA GLU A 10 -1.99 -10.59 7.33
C GLU A 10 -0.71 -10.74 6.51
N ASN A 11 -0.72 -11.62 5.50
CA ASN A 11 0.41 -11.85 4.60
C ASN A 11 0.87 -10.57 3.90
N ILE A 12 -0.06 -9.73 3.45
CA ILE A 12 0.26 -8.51 2.71
C ILE A 12 0.42 -7.25 3.58
N THR A 13 0.19 -7.34 4.88
CA THR A 13 0.33 -6.19 5.78
C THR A 13 1.77 -6.05 6.25
N LEU A 14 2.32 -4.82 6.21
CA LEU A 14 3.67 -4.54 6.74
C LEU A 14 3.77 -4.93 8.21
N THR A 15 4.90 -5.52 8.58
CA THR A 15 5.23 -5.82 9.98
C THR A 15 5.59 -4.53 10.73
N GLU A 16 5.52 -4.57 12.06
CA GLU A 16 5.95 -3.44 12.90
C GLU A 16 7.42 -3.09 12.67
N ALA A 17 8.28 -4.09 12.46
CA ALA A 17 9.69 -3.89 12.14
C ALA A 17 9.87 -3.13 10.81
N GLN A 18 9.10 -3.46 9.77
CA GLN A 18 9.13 -2.76 8.48
C GLN A 18 8.60 -1.32 8.61
N MET A 19 7.54 -1.11 9.38
CA MET A 19 7.02 0.23 9.67
C MET A 19 8.03 1.09 10.43
N LYS A 20 8.74 0.51 11.41
CA LYS A 20 9.79 1.19 12.17
C LYS A 20 11.00 1.52 11.30
N ASP A 21 11.43 0.60 10.44
CA ASP A 21 12.52 0.82 9.49
C ASP A 21 12.20 1.99 8.54
N ALA A 22 11.01 2.00 7.95
CA ALA A 22 10.55 3.10 7.11
C ALA A 22 10.54 4.45 7.88
N LYS A 23 10.04 4.43 9.13
CA LYS A 23 10.04 5.61 10.00
C LYS A 23 11.45 6.16 10.23
N THR A 24 12.39 5.31 10.61
CA THR A 24 13.78 5.69 10.83
C THR A 24 14.41 6.34 9.60
N LYS A 25 14.07 5.84 8.41
CA LYS A 25 14.61 6.35 7.14
C LYS A 25 14.07 7.72 6.79
N TYR A 26 12.75 7.92 6.78
CA TYR A 26 12.22 9.23 6.42
C TYR A 26 12.55 10.30 7.46
N GLU A 27 12.61 9.94 8.76
CA GLU A 27 13.06 10.87 9.80
C GLU A 27 14.53 11.22 9.64
N GLY A 28 15.38 10.25 9.29
CA GLY A 28 16.79 10.50 8.97
C GLY A 28 16.96 11.42 7.77
N VAL A 29 16.19 11.21 6.71
CA VAL A 29 16.18 12.05 5.50
C VAL A 29 15.73 13.47 5.85
N CYS A 30 14.60 13.64 6.55
CA CYS A 30 14.13 14.95 6.98
C CYS A 30 15.12 15.65 7.91
N GLY A 31 15.71 14.93 8.88
CA GLY A 31 16.71 15.51 9.78
C GLY A 31 18.01 15.95 9.08
N CYS A 32 18.36 15.30 7.95
CA CYS A 32 19.44 15.78 7.09
C CYS A 32 19.06 17.13 6.45
N LEU A 33 17.86 17.26 5.95
CA LEU A 33 17.36 18.49 5.32
C LEU A 33 17.15 19.61 6.35
N ASP A 34 16.69 19.28 7.56
CA ASP A 34 16.58 20.25 8.66
C ASP A 34 17.95 20.87 9.00
N ARG A 35 19.01 20.06 9.05
CA ARG A 35 20.37 20.58 9.26
C ARG A 35 20.83 21.47 8.11
N HIS A 36 20.49 21.12 6.88
CA HIS A 36 20.93 21.86 5.69
C HIS A 36 20.20 23.20 5.52
N PHE A 37 18.86 23.19 5.67
CA PHE A 37 18.03 24.38 5.37
C PHE A 37 17.77 25.28 6.59
N TYR A 38 17.81 24.71 7.82
CA TYR A 38 17.40 25.39 9.03
C TYR A 38 18.47 25.43 10.14
N ASP A 39 19.65 24.89 9.87
CA ASP A 39 20.73 24.73 10.88
C ASP A 39 20.21 24.12 12.20
N SER A 40 19.31 23.18 12.11
CA SER A 40 18.59 22.58 13.24
C SER A 40 18.61 21.06 13.20
N SER A 41 18.31 20.42 14.34
CA SER A 41 18.00 18.99 14.38
C SER A 41 16.64 18.72 13.74
N TYR A 42 16.32 17.41 13.54
CA TYR A 42 15.03 16.99 13.01
C TYR A 42 13.85 17.70 13.67
N ASN A 43 12.97 18.28 12.84
CA ASN A 43 11.78 18.99 13.25
C ASN A 43 10.53 18.40 12.59
N GLU A 44 9.63 17.85 13.41
CA GLU A 44 8.35 17.26 12.96
C GLU A 44 7.49 18.28 12.18
N ALA A 45 7.58 19.58 12.47
CA ALA A 45 6.81 20.63 11.82
C ALA A 45 7.20 20.87 10.36
N HIS A 46 8.43 20.49 9.96
CA HIS A 46 8.92 20.69 8.60
C HIS A 46 8.57 19.53 7.66
N LYS A 47 7.87 18.50 8.13
CA LYS A 47 7.43 17.39 7.26
C LYS A 47 5.93 17.22 7.23
N PHE A 48 5.46 16.67 6.13
CA PHE A 48 4.10 16.16 6.00
C PHE A 48 4.13 14.82 5.23
N LEU A 49 3.64 13.75 5.87
CA LEU A 49 3.52 12.44 5.22
C LEU A 49 2.21 12.35 4.46
N PHE A 50 2.26 11.79 3.26
CA PHE A 50 1.09 11.53 2.44
C PHE A 50 1.23 10.15 1.74
N GLY A 51 0.39 9.86 0.77
CA GLY A 51 0.49 8.63 -0.02
C GLY A 51 0.28 7.34 0.78
N SER A 52 0.82 6.26 0.27
CA SER A 52 0.51 4.90 0.70
C SER A 52 1.00 4.58 2.12
N TYR A 53 2.14 5.13 2.52
CA TYR A 53 2.67 4.92 3.86
C TYR A 53 1.81 5.62 4.92
N LYS A 54 1.42 6.87 4.68
CA LYS A 54 0.51 7.63 5.56
C LYS A 54 -0.83 6.94 5.73
N HIS A 55 -1.40 6.45 4.66
CA HIS A 55 -2.67 5.71 4.66
C HIS A 55 -2.57 4.29 5.25
N ARG A 56 -1.35 3.82 5.53
CA ARG A 56 -1.08 2.42 5.92
C ARG A 56 -1.65 1.41 4.91
N THR A 57 -1.53 1.73 3.63
CA THR A 57 -1.94 0.88 2.50
C THR A 57 -0.76 0.30 1.72
N CYS A 58 0.47 0.47 2.21
CA CYS A 58 1.63 -0.29 1.76
C CYS A 58 1.43 -1.78 1.98
N VAL A 59 1.95 -2.60 1.06
CA VAL A 59 1.78 -4.06 1.09
C VAL A 59 3.13 -4.79 1.02
N ARG A 60 3.16 -6.04 1.51
CA ARG A 60 4.30 -6.95 1.37
C ARG A 60 4.15 -7.82 0.11
N PRO A 61 5.29 -8.33 -0.42
CA PRO A 61 6.67 -7.94 -0.11
C PRO A 61 6.93 -6.48 -0.47
N ILE A 62 7.91 -5.84 0.19
CA ILE A 62 8.32 -4.48 -0.17
C ILE A 62 9.08 -4.58 -1.49
N ASP A 63 8.62 -3.87 -2.50
CA ASP A 63 9.30 -3.76 -3.79
C ASP A 63 9.98 -2.39 -3.97
N PRO A 64 10.83 -2.25 -4.99
CA PRO A 64 11.56 -1.01 -5.25
C PRO A 64 10.68 0.21 -5.60
N GLU A 65 9.42 -0.02 -5.97
CA GLU A 65 8.48 1.04 -6.32
C GLU A 65 7.60 1.49 -5.13
N GLN A 66 7.81 0.86 -3.96
CA GLN A 66 7.06 1.19 -2.76
C GLN A 66 7.85 2.15 -1.88
N ASP A 67 7.55 3.43 -2.02
CA ASP A 67 8.23 4.52 -1.36
C ASP A 67 7.46 5.04 -0.14
N VAL A 68 8.18 5.78 0.71
CA VAL A 68 7.58 6.66 1.71
C VAL A 68 7.56 8.05 1.13
N ASP A 69 6.36 8.54 0.85
CA ASP A 69 6.12 9.88 0.33
C ASP A 69 6.20 10.90 1.46
N VAL A 70 7.19 11.79 1.45
CA VAL A 70 7.34 12.85 2.44
C VAL A 70 7.51 14.21 1.78
N LEU A 71 6.61 15.11 2.11
CA LEU A 71 6.77 16.51 1.79
C LEU A 71 7.67 17.14 2.86
N PHE A 72 8.74 17.82 2.42
CA PHE A 72 9.62 18.60 3.26
C PHE A 72 9.35 20.09 3.03
N LYS A 73 8.95 20.81 4.07
CA LYS A 73 8.63 22.22 3.98
C LYS A 73 9.92 23.03 3.89
N ILE A 74 9.99 23.89 2.89
CA ILE A 74 11.01 24.95 2.76
C ILE A 74 10.44 26.27 3.23
N ASP A 75 11.32 27.20 3.63
CA ASP A 75 10.92 28.56 3.96
C ASP A 75 10.77 29.45 2.71
N LYS A 76 10.27 30.65 2.92
CA LYS A 76 10.04 31.62 1.86
C LYS A 76 11.34 32.09 1.21
N ASP A 77 12.41 32.22 1.96
CA ASP A 77 13.71 32.70 1.45
C ASP A 77 14.30 31.63 0.50
N THR A 78 14.21 30.36 0.85
CA THR A 78 14.57 29.24 -0.03
C THR A 78 13.71 29.22 -1.30
N TYR A 79 12.39 29.44 -1.18
CA TYR A 79 11.52 29.53 -2.35
C TYR A 79 11.92 30.71 -3.27
N GLU A 80 12.12 31.91 -2.73
CA GLU A 80 12.53 33.08 -3.53
C GLU A 80 13.86 32.86 -4.25
N LYS A 81 14.81 32.13 -3.65
CA LYS A 81 16.08 31.73 -4.27
C LYS A 81 15.87 30.87 -5.51
N TYR A 82 14.85 30.01 -5.51
CA TYR A 82 14.61 29.02 -6.57
C TYR A 82 13.34 29.24 -7.40
N LYS A 83 12.60 30.33 -7.19
CA LYS A 83 11.31 30.57 -7.89
C LYS A 83 11.40 30.50 -9.41
N ASP A 84 12.51 30.96 -9.98
CA ASP A 84 12.77 30.95 -11.41
C ASP A 84 13.56 29.70 -11.87
N ASN A 85 13.96 28.84 -10.92
CA ASN A 85 14.71 27.62 -11.18
C ASN A 85 14.30 26.49 -10.22
N PRO A 86 13.08 25.94 -10.35
CA PRO A 86 12.59 24.88 -9.44
C PRO A 86 13.45 23.60 -9.50
N GLY A 87 14.09 23.31 -10.64
CA GLY A 87 15.05 22.22 -10.78
C GLY A 87 16.30 22.41 -9.93
N GLY A 88 16.71 23.64 -9.72
CA GLY A 88 17.82 24.00 -8.82
C GLY A 88 17.56 23.58 -7.37
N LEU A 89 16.33 23.76 -6.88
CA LEU A 89 15.94 23.28 -5.54
C LEU A 89 16.07 21.76 -5.42
N LEU A 90 15.57 21.02 -6.40
CA LEU A 90 15.72 19.55 -6.38
C LEU A 90 17.19 19.11 -6.38
N GLN A 91 18.06 19.82 -7.10
CA GLN A 91 19.49 19.53 -7.09
C GLN A 91 20.14 19.88 -5.74
N GLU A 92 19.73 20.98 -5.08
CA GLU A 92 20.22 21.33 -3.73
C GLU A 92 19.80 20.25 -2.72
N VAL A 93 18.53 19.86 -2.69
CA VAL A 93 18.02 18.77 -1.83
C VAL A 93 18.81 17.48 -2.09
N ARG A 94 18.99 17.11 -3.36
CA ARG A 94 19.77 15.93 -3.73
C ARG A 94 21.21 15.98 -3.24
N ASN A 95 21.88 17.13 -3.36
CA ASN A 95 23.26 17.29 -2.94
C ASN A 95 23.39 17.22 -1.42
N ALA A 96 22.52 17.90 -0.67
CA ALA A 96 22.44 17.81 0.80
C ALA A 96 22.27 16.36 1.28
N LEU A 97 21.43 15.59 0.61
CA LEU A 97 21.23 14.17 0.94
C LEU A 97 22.45 13.33 0.59
N LYS A 98 23.15 13.58 -0.54
CA LYS A 98 24.37 12.87 -0.93
C LYS A 98 25.51 13.08 0.05
N ASP A 99 25.66 14.27 0.60
CA ASP A 99 26.71 14.58 1.57
C ASP A 99 26.53 13.78 2.88
N THR A 100 25.30 13.39 3.21
CA THR A 100 25.00 12.56 4.38
C THR A 100 24.99 11.06 4.06
N TYR A 101 24.37 10.68 2.94
CA TYR A 101 24.21 9.28 2.52
C TYR A 101 25.28 8.88 1.49
N THR A 102 26.55 8.96 1.88
CA THR A 102 27.72 8.76 1.00
C THR A 102 27.82 7.35 0.41
N THR A 103 27.24 6.35 1.07
CA THR A 103 27.20 4.95 0.60
C THR A 103 25.98 4.62 -0.25
N THR A 104 25.08 5.58 -0.44
CA THR A 104 23.83 5.40 -1.21
C THR A 104 24.04 5.93 -2.62
N ASP A 105 24.44 5.07 -3.55
CA ASP A 105 24.75 5.43 -4.94
C ASP A 105 23.55 5.94 -5.75
N ARG A 106 22.34 5.81 -5.23
CA ARG A 106 21.09 6.02 -5.95
C ARG A 106 20.22 7.10 -5.34
N ILE A 107 20.76 8.32 -5.21
CA ILE A 107 19.96 9.52 -4.91
C ILE A 107 19.73 10.25 -6.23
N LYS A 108 18.47 10.32 -6.66
CA LYS A 108 18.06 10.89 -7.95
C LYS A 108 17.04 12.00 -7.74
N ALA A 109 17.21 13.09 -8.52
CA ALA A 109 16.25 14.19 -8.60
C ALA A 109 15.62 14.17 -10.00
N TRP A 110 14.30 14.06 -10.08
CA TRP A 110 13.57 14.20 -11.35
C TRP A 110 12.10 14.57 -11.10
N GLY A 111 11.47 15.14 -12.12
CA GLY A 111 10.05 15.52 -12.03
C GLY A 111 9.83 16.50 -10.89
N LYS A 112 9.25 16.03 -9.80
CA LYS A 112 8.88 16.83 -8.62
C LYS A 112 9.61 16.43 -7.34
N VAL A 113 10.38 15.34 -7.36
CA VAL A 113 10.88 14.67 -6.16
C VAL A 113 12.37 14.39 -6.19
N VAL A 114 12.91 14.13 -5.00
CA VAL A 114 14.22 13.52 -4.82
C VAL A 114 14.03 12.16 -4.17
N LEU A 115 14.40 11.09 -4.90
CA LEU A 115 14.33 9.72 -4.42
C LEU A 115 15.64 9.32 -3.74
N VAL A 116 15.54 8.78 -2.54
CA VAL A 116 16.63 8.13 -1.81
C VAL A 116 16.36 6.63 -1.79
N ASN A 117 17.09 5.89 -2.63
CA ASN A 117 16.98 4.43 -2.68
C ASN A 117 17.82 3.80 -1.57
N PHE A 118 17.18 3.00 -0.76
CA PHE A 118 17.82 2.16 0.25
C PHE A 118 18.06 0.72 -0.28
N ALA A 119 18.58 -0.16 0.59
CA ALA A 119 18.86 -1.54 0.22
C ALA A 119 17.58 -2.30 -0.20
N GLU A 120 17.75 -3.32 -1.00
CA GLU A 120 16.66 -4.19 -1.47
C GLU A 120 15.81 -4.73 -0.29
N GLY A 121 14.51 -4.85 -0.53
CA GLY A 121 13.53 -5.27 0.49
C GLY A 121 13.25 -4.22 1.56
N LYS A 122 13.67 -2.97 1.34
CA LYS A 122 13.45 -1.82 2.22
C LYS A 122 12.71 -0.72 1.48
N HIS A 123 11.94 0.07 2.23
CA HIS A 123 11.30 1.25 1.65
C HIS A 123 12.34 2.28 1.23
N ASN A 124 12.13 2.86 0.07
CA ASN A 124 12.78 4.09 -0.33
C ASN A 124 12.07 5.29 0.29
N VAL A 125 12.64 6.48 0.13
CA VAL A 125 12.01 7.73 0.56
C VAL A 125 11.98 8.68 -0.63
N GLU A 126 10.77 9.12 -1.01
CA GLU A 126 10.57 10.21 -1.95
C GLU A 126 10.35 11.51 -1.19
N VAL A 127 11.25 12.46 -1.40
CA VAL A 127 11.15 13.80 -0.81
C VAL A 127 10.61 14.78 -1.83
N LEU A 128 9.52 15.42 -1.48
CA LEU A 128 8.90 16.51 -2.21
C LEU A 128 9.17 17.82 -1.46
N PRO A 129 10.16 18.64 -1.84
CA PRO A 129 10.34 19.96 -1.20
C PRO A 129 9.20 20.87 -1.60
N ALA A 130 8.65 21.63 -0.64
CA ALA A 130 7.45 22.42 -0.88
C ALA A 130 7.34 23.62 0.02
N LEU A 131 6.84 24.75 -0.52
CA LEU A 131 6.44 25.91 0.26
C LEU A 131 4.98 25.78 0.69
N GLU A 132 4.72 25.83 2.00
CA GLU A 132 3.36 25.89 2.52
C GLU A 132 2.72 27.26 2.27
N GLN A 133 1.48 27.27 1.77
CA GLN A 133 0.72 28.47 1.47
C GLN A 133 -0.31 28.77 2.60
N ASP A 134 -0.82 29.98 2.64
CA ASP A 134 -1.78 30.44 3.66
C ASP A 134 -3.11 29.67 3.61
N ASP A 135 -3.47 29.11 2.46
CA ASP A 135 -4.66 28.27 2.27
C ASP A 135 -4.44 26.80 2.62
N ASN A 136 -3.30 26.46 3.23
CA ASN A 136 -2.88 25.09 3.56
C ASN A 136 -2.56 24.20 2.36
N THR A 137 -2.49 24.71 1.15
CA THR A 137 -1.91 24.01 0.00
C THR A 137 -0.39 24.17 -0.01
N PHE A 138 0.26 23.56 -0.97
CA PHE A 138 1.71 23.63 -1.14
C PHE A 138 2.07 24.03 -2.57
N LEU A 139 3.11 24.85 -2.73
CA LEU A 139 3.79 25.03 -4.00
C LEU A 139 4.94 24.03 -4.07
N ILE A 140 4.91 23.19 -5.09
CA ILE A 140 5.90 22.13 -5.34
C ILE A 140 6.65 22.40 -6.65
N PRO A 141 7.95 22.06 -6.75
CA PRO A 141 8.70 22.20 -7.98
C PRO A 141 8.26 21.13 -8.99
N ASN A 142 8.21 21.51 -10.27
CA ASN A 142 8.12 20.58 -11.38
C ASN A 142 9.25 20.92 -12.39
N THR A 143 10.04 19.91 -12.77
CA THR A 143 11.16 20.10 -13.72
C THR A 143 10.77 19.82 -15.16
N GLU A 144 9.54 19.40 -15.43
CA GLU A 144 9.06 19.11 -16.77
C GLU A 144 8.77 20.40 -17.55
N ASN A 145 8.84 20.32 -18.87
CA ASN A 145 8.50 21.42 -19.78
C ASN A 145 9.20 22.77 -19.50
N GLY A 146 10.46 22.72 -19.06
CA GLY A 146 11.26 23.90 -18.77
C GLY A 146 11.22 24.38 -17.32
N GLY A 147 10.44 23.72 -16.48
CA GLY A 147 10.33 23.98 -15.06
C GLY A 147 9.20 24.95 -14.68
N SER A 148 8.48 24.60 -13.63
CA SER A 148 7.36 25.39 -13.09
C SER A 148 7.17 25.09 -11.60
N TRP A 149 6.29 25.87 -10.96
CA TRP A 149 5.75 25.55 -9.65
C TRP A 149 4.28 25.18 -9.79
N GLU A 150 3.85 24.16 -9.06
CA GLU A 150 2.48 23.67 -9.09
C GLU A 150 1.86 23.69 -7.71
N VAL A 151 0.55 23.93 -7.65
CA VAL A 151 -0.22 23.81 -6.41
C VAL A 151 -0.53 22.33 -6.16
N PHE A 152 -0.24 21.87 -4.96
CA PHE A 152 -0.49 20.51 -4.51
C PHE A 152 -1.22 20.50 -3.16
N ASP A 153 -2.30 19.73 -3.08
CA ASP A 153 -3.07 19.56 -1.84
C ASP A 153 -3.06 18.09 -1.37
N PRO A 154 -1.99 17.65 -0.69
CA PRO A 154 -1.94 16.31 -0.13
C PRO A 154 -2.88 16.14 1.08
N ARG A 155 -3.30 17.23 1.74
CA ARG A 155 -4.22 17.17 2.88
C ARG A 155 -5.59 16.70 2.45
N ALA A 156 -6.13 17.25 1.37
CA ALA A 156 -7.42 16.81 0.82
C ALA A 156 -7.43 15.30 0.52
N GLN A 157 -6.34 14.76 -0.02
CA GLN A 157 -6.21 13.32 -0.28
C GLN A 157 -6.19 12.49 1.02
N VAL A 158 -5.42 12.94 2.01
CA VAL A 158 -5.35 12.28 3.33
C VAL A 158 -6.70 12.32 4.02
N ASP A 159 -7.38 13.47 4.00
CA ASP A 159 -8.67 13.66 4.65
C ASP A 159 -9.77 12.83 3.99
N ALA A 160 -9.83 12.79 2.66
CA ALA A 160 -10.77 11.95 1.92
C ALA A 160 -10.59 10.45 2.27
N PHE A 161 -9.35 9.98 2.31
CA PHE A 161 -9.05 8.62 2.73
C PHE A 161 -9.46 8.36 4.19
N CYS A 162 -9.10 9.25 5.11
CA CYS A 162 -9.41 9.12 6.53
C CYS A 162 -10.92 9.09 6.77
N ALA A 163 -11.67 9.99 6.13
CA ALA A 163 -13.12 10.05 6.21
C ALA A 163 -13.77 8.76 5.72
N SER A 164 -13.40 8.29 4.52
CA SER A 164 -13.89 7.02 3.96
C SER A 164 -13.53 5.84 4.85
N ASN A 165 -12.28 5.76 5.31
CA ASN A 165 -11.82 4.65 6.15
C ASN A 165 -12.50 4.61 7.54
N GLN A 166 -12.81 5.77 8.11
CA GLN A 166 -13.57 5.87 9.36
C GLN A 166 -15.04 5.45 9.13
N LYS A 167 -15.70 6.02 8.13
CA LYS A 167 -17.09 5.74 7.74
C LYS A 167 -17.31 4.25 7.46
N THR A 168 -16.38 3.62 6.76
CA THR A 168 -16.43 2.21 6.38
C THR A 168 -15.80 1.26 7.42
N GLN A 169 -15.43 1.74 8.59
CA GLN A 169 -14.85 0.96 9.68
C GLN A 169 -13.61 0.15 9.22
N CYS A 170 -12.68 0.83 8.58
CA CYS A 170 -11.43 0.30 8.03
C CYS A 170 -11.56 -0.59 6.79
N LEU A 171 -12.72 -0.67 6.14
CA LEU A 171 -12.87 -1.43 4.90
C LEU A 171 -12.08 -0.80 3.75
N THR A 172 -12.07 0.55 3.63
CA THR A 172 -11.30 1.29 2.62
C THR A 172 -9.83 0.87 2.61
N LYS A 173 -9.19 0.87 3.78
CA LYS A 173 -7.78 0.45 3.92
C LYS A 173 -7.56 -1.02 3.54
N LYS A 174 -8.46 -1.91 3.96
CA LYS A 174 -8.35 -3.35 3.67
C LYS A 174 -8.50 -3.62 2.17
N LEU A 175 -9.52 -3.04 1.54
CA LEU A 175 -9.76 -3.19 0.11
C LEU A 175 -8.60 -2.59 -0.70
N ALA A 176 -8.08 -1.42 -0.31
CA ALA A 176 -6.93 -0.81 -0.97
C ALA A 176 -5.69 -1.71 -0.95
N LYS A 177 -5.37 -2.37 0.18
CA LYS A 177 -4.27 -3.32 0.24
C LYS A 177 -4.48 -4.51 -0.70
N MET A 178 -5.64 -5.14 -0.68
CA MET A 178 -5.95 -6.28 -1.53
C MET A 178 -5.87 -5.90 -3.01
N MET A 179 -6.46 -4.76 -3.39
CA MET A 179 -6.45 -4.34 -4.80
C MET A 179 -5.08 -3.86 -5.28
N LYS A 180 -4.25 -3.27 -4.42
CA LYS A 180 -2.83 -3.00 -4.74
C LYS A 180 -2.05 -4.29 -4.99
N THR A 181 -2.33 -5.35 -4.24
CA THR A 181 -1.72 -6.67 -4.47
C THR A 181 -2.16 -7.25 -5.81
N TRP A 182 -3.43 -7.09 -6.20
CA TRP A 182 -3.89 -7.47 -7.55
C TRP A 182 -3.16 -6.69 -8.66
N VAL A 183 -3.07 -5.36 -8.56
CA VAL A 183 -2.34 -4.54 -9.54
C VAL A 183 -0.90 -5.02 -9.67
N ARG A 184 -0.22 -5.25 -8.55
CA ARG A 184 1.16 -5.73 -8.49
C ARG A 184 1.34 -7.13 -9.09
N ASN A 185 0.38 -8.04 -8.87
CA ASN A 185 0.38 -9.38 -9.48
C ASN A 185 0.11 -9.34 -10.99
N THR A 186 -0.45 -8.25 -11.50
CA THR A 186 -0.82 -8.07 -12.92
C THR A 186 0.20 -7.16 -13.60
N LYS A 187 1.39 -7.69 -13.91
CA LYS A 187 2.59 -6.94 -14.35
C LYS A 187 2.39 -5.95 -15.51
N THR A 188 1.40 -6.17 -16.37
CA THR A 188 1.12 -5.31 -17.54
C THR A 188 -0.04 -4.34 -17.30
N LEU A 189 -0.57 -4.30 -16.08
CA LEU A 189 -1.63 -3.40 -15.70
C LEU A 189 -1.03 -2.08 -15.19
N ASP A 190 -1.27 -1.00 -15.92
CA ASP A 190 -1.02 0.35 -15.45
C ASP A 190 -2.27 0.88 -14.73
N TYR A 191 -2.23 0.86 -13.42
CA TYR A 191 -3.29 1.37 -12.57
C TYR A 191 -2.67 2.08 -11.38
N SER A 192 -2.50 3.39 -11.49
CA SER A 192 -1.84 4.17 -10.46
C SER A 192 -2.54 3.99 -9.10
N SER A 193 -1.75 3.94 -8.03
CA SER A 193 -2.27 3.80 -6.66
C SER A 193 -3.23 4.92 -6.25
N TYR A 194 -3.05 6.11 -6.83
CA TYR A 194 -3.92 7.26 -6.60
C TYR A 194 -5.32 7.02 -7.18
N ILE A 195 -5.41 6.72 -8.49
CA ILE A 195 -6.68 6.45 -9.18
C ILE A 195 -7.40 5.23 -8.56
N LEU A 196 -6.65 4.17 -8.25
CA LEU A 196 -7.19 3.00 -7.59
C LEU A 196 -7.85 3.36 -6.24
N LEU A 197 -7.22 4.22 -5.46
CA LEU A 197 -7.76 4.63 -4.16
C LEU A 197 -9.02 5.49 -4.31
N GLU A 198 -9.05 6.40 -5.29
CA GLU A 198 -10.26 7.18 -5.61
C GLU A 198 -11.42 6.28 -6.03
N ASP A 199 -11.17 5.29 -6.90
CA ASP A 199 -12.20 4.36 -7.33
C ASP A 199 -12.73 3.50 -6.16
N ILE A 200 -11.86 3.11 -5.23
CA ILE A 200 -12.25 2.39 -4.00
C ILE A 200 -13.13 3.28 -3.11
N ILE A 201 -12.75 4.54 -2.90
CA ILE A 201 -13.53 5.47 -2.06
C ILE A 201 -14.91 5.68 -2.66
N LYS A 202 -14.99 5.97 -3.97
CA LYS A 202 -16.27 6.14 -4.69
C LYS A 202 -17.14 4.89 -4.63
N PHE A 203 -16.56 3.71 -4.89
CA PHE A 203 -17.26 2.44 -4.79
C PHE A 203 -17.85 2.20 -3.39
N LEU A 204 -17.04 2.44 -2.35
CA LEU A 204 -17.49 2.20 -0.99
C LEU A 204 -18.54 3.23 -0.52
N ASP A 205 -18.46 4.46 -1.01
CA ASP A 205 -19.50 5.46 -0.76
C ASP A 205 -20.84 5.07 -1.40
N ASP A 206 -20.81 4.51 -2.62
CA ASP A 206 -22.01 4.11 -3.36
C ASP A 206 -22.63 2.82 -2.78
N TYR A 207 -21.83 1.81 -2.44
CA TYR A 207 -22.31 0.46 -2.13
C TYR A 207 -22.20 0.07 -0.65
N TYR A 208 -21.28 0.67 0.10
CA TYR A 208 -20.95 0.30 1.49
C TYR A 208 -20.84 1.51 2.42
N PRO A 209 -21.76 2.47 2.38
CA PRO A 209 -21.61 3.77 3.06
C PRO A 209 -21.44 3.67 4.58
N ASN A 210 -21.79 2.53 5.19
CA ASN A 210 -21.65 2.28 6.63
C ASN A 210 -20.72 1.10 6.93
N GLY A 211 -19.96 0.61 5.95
CA GLY A 211 -19.07 -0.53 6.08
C GLY A 211 -19.77 -1.85 6.41
N GLN A 212 -21.01 -2.02 6.02
CA GLN A 212 -21.78 -3.24 6.20
C GLN A 212 -21.14 -4.40 5.42
N GLY A 213 -21.23 -5.63 5.92
CA GLY A 213 -20.69 -6.82 5.23
C GLY A 213 -19.18 -6.95 5.17
N LYS A 214 -18.43 -6.23 5.98
CA LYS A 214 -16.96 -6.03 5.98
C LYS A 214 -16.08 -7.28 5.95
N THR A 215 -16.62 -8.45 6.14
CA THR A 215 -15.88 -9.71 6.17
C THR A 215 -16.08 -10.56 4.92
N ASN A 216 -17.04 -10.19 4.08
CA ASN A 216 -17.34 -10.89 2.83
C ASN A 216 -16.48 -10.31 1.70
N PHE A 217 -15.16 -10.41 1.84
CA PHE A 217 -14.21 -9.80 0.90
C PHE A 217 -14.33 -10.36 -0.52
N ASP A 218 -14.65 -11.63 -0.67
CA ASP A 218 -14.93 -12.27 -1.96
C ASP A 218 -16.01 -11.52 -2.75
N GLN A 219 -17.15 -11.26 -2.11
CA GLN A 219 -18.24 -10.49 -2.70
C GLN A 219 -17.84 -9.04 -2.98
N ILE A 220 -17.25 -8.36 -1.98
CA ILE A 220 -16.85 -6.94 -2.10
C ILE A 220 -15.87 -6.74 -3.26
N ILE A 221 -14.88 -7.63 -3.41
CA ILE A 221 -13.90 -7.56 -4.49
C ILE A 221 -14.55 -7.83 -5.85
N GLY A 222 -15.44 -8.83 -5.93
CA GLY A 222 -16.19 -9.12 -7.16
C GLY A 222 -17.06 -7.93 -7.61
N GLU A 223 -17.72 -7.27 -6.67
CA GLU A 223 -18.53 -6.06 -6.92
C GLU A 223 -17.66 -4.87 -7.30
N PHE A 224 -16.54 -4.64 -6.62
CA PHE A 224 -15.59 -3.58 -6.96
C PHE A 224 -15.03 -3.74 -8.38
N LEU A 225 -14.58 -4.94 -8.74
CA LEU A 225 -14.07 -5.23 -10.09
C LEU A 225 -15.17 -5.01 -11.15
N THR A 226 -16.41 -5.34 -10.84
CA THR A 226 -17.55 -5.10 -11.72
C THR A 226 -17.86 -3.61 -11.84
N TYR A 227 -17.81 -2.88 -10.73
CA TYR A 227 -18.02 -1.44 -10.68
C TYR A 227 -17.01 -0.68 -11.54
N VAL A 228 -15.71 -0.93 -11.35
CA VAL A 228 -14.68 -0.26 -12.16
C VAL A 228 -14.77 -0.68 -13.63
N HIS A 229 -14.95 -1.98 -13.91
CA HIS A 229 -15.09 -2.47 -15.29
C HIS A 229 -16.24 -1.79 -16.05
N SER A 230 -17.34 -1.46 -15.39
CA SER A 230 -18.48 -0.80 -16.02
C SER A 230 -18.29 0.70 -16.29
N ARG A 231 -17.26 1.31 -15.68
CA ARG A 231 -16.98 2.75 -15.76
C ARG A 231 -15.81 3.12 -16.65
N VAL A 232 -14.99 2.16 -17.03
CA VAL A 232 -13.89 2.37 -17.98
C VAL A 232 -14.39 2.08 -19.40
N ASP A 233 -13.92 2.87 -20.36
CA ASP A 233 -14.25 2.69 -21.76
C ASP A 233 -13.65 1.39 -22.32
N ASP A 234 -14.16 0.93 -23.48
CA ASP A 234 -13.68 -0.32 -24.07
C ASP A 234 -12.24 -0.24 -24.56
N GLU A 235 -11.77 0.95 -24.92
CA GLU A 235 -10.39 1.25 -25.32
C GLU A 235 -9.45 1.45 -24.12
N ASP A 236 -9.96 1.53 -22.89
CA ASP A 236 -9.13 1.68 -21.68
C ASP A 236 -8.21 0.46 -21.52
N PRO A 237 -6.87 0.65 -21.41
CA PRO A 237 -5.93 -0.46 -21.26
C PRO A 237 -6.23 -1.37 -20.06
N ARG A 238 -6.89 -0.85 -19.03
CA ARG A 238 -7.29 -1.62 -17.83
C ARG A 238 -8.46 -2.57 -18.09
N LYS A 239 -9.25 -2.34 -19.14
CA LYS A 239 -10.52 -3.06 -19.41
C LYS A 239 -10.35 -4.57 -19.49
N SER A 240 -9.36 -5.05 -20.21
CA SER A 240 -9.08 -6.49 -20.37
C SER A 240 -8.63 -7.14 -19.07
N HIS A 241 -7.81 -6.45 -18.26
CA HIS A 241 -7.35 -6.91 -16.96
C HIS A 241 -8.50 -6.98 -15.95
N LEU A 242 -9.35 -5.95 -15.92
CA LEU A 242 -10.55 -5.90 -15.09
C LEU A 242 -11.52 -7.03 -15.45
N LYS A 243 -11.74 -7.29 -16.75
CA LYS A 243 -12.58 -8.42 -17.23
C LYS A 243 -12.02 -9.74 -16.73
N THR A 244 -10.71 -9.95 -16.83
CA THR A 244 -10.06 -11.18 -16.40
C THR A 244 -10.20 -11.35 -14.88
N ALA A 245 -9.87 -10.35 -14.09
CA ALA A 245 -9.97 -10.39 -12.63
C ALA A 245 -11.42 -10.63 -12.16
N LYS A 246 -12.39 -9.94 -12.79
CA LYS A 246 -13.83 -10.13 -12.53
C LYS A 246 -14.28 -11.58 -12.81
N THR A 247 -13.83 -12.16 -13.92
CA THR A 247 -14.17 -13.56 -14.26
C THR A 247 -13.58 -14.53 -13.22
N ARG A 248 -12.32 -14.31 -12.79
CA ARG A 248 -11.67 -15.13 -11.75
C ARG A 248 -12.41 -15.01 -10.40
N ALA A 249 -12.75 -13.79 -9.99
CA ALA A 249 -13.53 -13.55 -8.78
C ALA A 249 -14.89 -14.27 -8.83
N SER A 250 -15.61 -14.17 -9.96
CA SER A 250 -16.91 -14.87 -10.15
C SER A 250 -16.77 -16.38 -10.07
N ASN A 251 -15.74 -16.95 -10.69
CA ASN A 251 -15.48 -18.40 -10.62
C ASN A 251 -15.17 -18.84 -9.18
N ALA A 252 -14.33 -18.08 -8.47
CA ALA A 252 -13.98 -18.36 -7.08
C ALA A 252 -15.21 -18.36 -6.16
N ILE A 253 -16.08 -17.35 -6.31
CA ILE A 253 -17.34 -17.26 -5.55
C ILE A 253 -18.26 -18.44 -5.85
N GLU A 254 -18.35 -18.84 -7.12
CA GLU A 254 -19.18 -19.98 -7.50
C GLU A 254 -18.62 -21.31 -6.99
N TYR A 255 -17.30 -21.52 -7.04
CA TYR A 255 -16.66 -22.70 -6.45
C TYR A 255 -16.86 -22.76 -4.94
N GLU A 256 -16.78 -21.64 -4.24
CA GLU A 256 -17.04 -21.59 -2.81
C GLU A 256 -18.47 -22.01 -2.47
N LYS A 257 -19.48 -21.54 -3.21
CA LYS A 257 -20.88 -21.96 -3.06
C LYS A 257 -21.07 -23.47 -3.27
N GLN A 258 -20.27 -24.07 -4.15
CA GLN A 258 -20.28 -25.51 -4.42
C GLN A 258 -19.46 -26.32 -3.41
N GLY A 259 -18.84 -25.69 -2.40
CA GLY A 259 -17.95 -26.37 -1.44
C GLY A 259 -16.59 -26.74 -2.02
N LYS A 260 -16.24 -26.26 -3.20
CA LYS A 260 -14.96 -26.51 -3.89
C LYS A 260 -13.92 -25.47 -3.44
N HIS A 261 -13.50 -25.57 -2.18
CA HIS A 261 -12.64 -24.57 -1.53
C HIS A 261 -11.23 -24.51 -2.14
N ILE A 262 -10.72 -25.62 -2.69
CA ILE A 262 -9.41 -25.67 -3.35
C ILE A 262 -9.46 -24.86 -4.63
N GLU A 263 -10.42 -25.17 -5.51
CA GLU A 263 -10.62 -24.48 -6.79
C GLU A 263 -10.91 -22.99 -6.57
N ALA A 264 -11.69 -22.65 -5.56
CA ALA A 264 -11.95 -21.27 -5.18
C ALA A 264 -10.66 -20.54 -4.79
N SER A 265 -9.82 -21.14 -3.95
CA SER A 265 -8.54 -20.54 -3.54
C SER A 265 -7.57 -20.39 -4.72
N GLU A 266 -7.56 -21.34 -5.67
CA GLU A 266 -6.73 -21.27 -6.88
C GLU A 266 -7.16 -20.12 -7.81
N GLU A 267 -8.46 -19.86 -7.96
CA GLU A 267 -8.92 -18.68 -8.72
C GLU A 267 -8.51 -17.37 -8.06
N TRP A 268 -8.61 -17.25 -6.72
CA TRP A 268 -8.12 -16.08 -5.99
C TRP A 268 -6.60 -15.93 -6.10
N ARG A 269 -5.83 -17.02 -6.10
CA ARG A 269 -4.38 -16.97 -6.33
C ARG A 269 -4.01 -16.48 -7.72
N LYS A 270 -4.83 -16.73 -8.74
CA LYS A 270 -4.64 -16.13 -10.08
C LYS A 270 -4.88 -14.61 -10.07
N VAL A 271 -5.66 -14.07 -9.14
CA VAL A 271 -5.87 -12.63 -8.96
C VAL A 271 -4.75 -12.02 -8.11
N PHE A 272 -4.47 -12.59 -6.93
CA PHE A 272 -3.61 -11.97 -5.91
C PHE A 272 -2.19 -12.53 -5.82
N GLY A 273 -1.89 -13.58 -6.58
CA GLY A 273 -0.59 -14.23 -6.52
C GLY A 273 -0.45 -15.19 -5.34
N GLU A 274 0.81 -15.50 -5.01
CA GLU A 274 1.15 -16.47 -3.97
C GLU A 274 0.84 -15.99 -2.55
N GLU A 275 0.66 -14.69 -2.37
CA GLU A 275 0.29 -14.09 -1.08
C GLU A 275 -1.10 -14.55 -0.61
N PHE A 276 -1.98 -14.93 -1.54
CA PHE A 276 -3.28 -15.51 -1.20
C PHE A 276 -3.12 -16.98 -0.79
N PRO A 277 -3.62 -17.38 0.39
CA PRO A 277 -3.46 -18.74 0.91
C PRO A 277 -4.06 -19.81 -0.02
N LYS A 278 -3.35 -20.92 -0.18
CA LYS A 278 -3.87 -22.10 -0.87
C LYS A 278 -4.67 -22.94 0.11
N SER A 279 -5.91 -23.29 -0.25
CA SER A 279 -6.68 -24.28 0.49
C SER A 279 -6.15 -25.69 0.18
N GLU A 280 -5.87 -26.47 1.20
CA GLU A 280 -5.45 -27.88 1.07
C GLU A 280 -6.64 -28.81 1.23
N LYS A 281 -6.53 -30.02 0.67
CA LYS A 281 -7.49 -31.09 1.01
C LYS A 281 -7.38 -31.33 2.51
N ASN A 282 -8.49 -31.20 3.22
CA ASN A 282 -8.59 -31.79 4.55
C ASN A 282 -8.44 -33.29 4.37
N GLU A 283 -7.20 -33.81 4.48
CA GLU A 283 -7.03 -35.20 4.85
C GLU A 283 -7.66 -35.32 6.22
N ALA A 284 -8.86 -35.83 6.28
CA ALA A 284 -9.48 -36.25 7.51
C ALA A 284 -8.40 -37.07 8.25
N LYS A 285 -7.87 -36.51 9.34
CA LYS A 285 -7.09 -37.31 10.28
C LYS A 285 -8.04 -38.37 10.80
N ASN A 286 -8.15 -39.49 10.07
CA ASN A 286 -8.64 -40.74 10.57
C ASN A 286 -7.65 -41.20 11.64
N ASN A 287 -7.59 -40.47 12.75
CA ASN A 287 -7.17 -41.02 14.02
C ASN A 287 -8.32 -41.98 14.47
N CYS A 288 -8.46 -43.07 13.76
CA CYS A 288 -9.06 -44.22 14.33
C CYS A 288 -8.08 -44.71 15.40
N GLY A 289 -8.20 -44.09 16.59
CA GLY A 289 -7.52 -44.55 17.79
C GLY A 289 -7.96 -45.98 18.03
N VAL A 290 -7.12 -46.93 17.63
CA VAL A 290 -7.20 -48.28 18.17
C VAL A 290 -7.02 -48.18 19.67
N PHE A 291 -8.11 -48.12 20.38
CA PHE A 291 -8.11 -48.34 21.83
C PHE A 291 -7.61 -49.76 22.07
N GLY A 292 -6.31 -49.95 22.17
CA GLY A 292 -5.73 -51.14 22.74
C GLY A 292 -6.17 -51.20 24.20
N PHE A 293 -7.05 -52.18 24.49
CA PHE A 293 -7.33 -52.55 25.86
C PHE A 293 -6.02 -53.04 26.48
N LYS A 294 -5.42 -52.20 27.35
CA LYS A 294 -4.41 -52.68 28.29
C LYS A 294 -5.13 -53.56 29.30
N GLU A 295 -4.81 -54.86 29.33
CA GLU A 295 -5.21 -55.78 30.38
C GLU A 295 -4.80 -55.17 31.71
N ALA A 296 -5.73 -55.15 32.67
CA ALA A 296 -5.48 -54.74 34.05
C ALA A 296 -4.45 -55.69 34.71
N PRO A 297 -3.48 -55.17 35.50
CA PRO A 297 -2.55 -56.05 36.21
C PRO A 297 -3.30 -56.91 37.23
N ARG A 298 -3.06 -58.21 37.21
CA ARG A 298 -3.59 -59.14 38.15
C ARG A 298 -3.07 -58.84 39.55
N PRO A 299 -3.91 -58.86 40.62
CA PRO A 299 -3.41 -58.67 41.95
C PRO A 299 -2.56 -59.88 42.40
N TRP A 300 -1.44 -59.60 43.01
CA TRP A 300 -0.56 -60.60 43.62
C TRP A 300 -1.30 -61.31 44.72
N GLY A 301 -1.60 -62.56 44.50
CA GLY A 301 -2.13 -63.46 45.52
C GLY A 301 -1.01 -64.01 46.44
N MET A 302 -1.32 -64.13 47.70
CA MET A 302 -0.55 -64.76 48.75
C MET A 302 -0.09 -66.17 48.35
N LEU A 303 1.12 -66.48 48.56
CA LEU A 303 1.86 -67.32 49.54
C LEU A 303 3.32 -67.12 49.29
#